data_dfa96d0b1bec770b0e0ea88256cab60d
#
_entry.id   dfa96d0b1bec770b0e0ea88256cab60d
#
_cell.length_a   1.000
_cell.length_b   1.000
_cell.length_c   1.000
_cell.angle_alpha   90.00
_cell.angle_beta   90.00
_cell.angle_gamma   90.00
#
_symmetry.space_group_name_H-M   'P 1'
#
loop_
_entity.id
_entity.type
_entity.pdbx_description
1 polymer ?
#
loop_
_entity_poly.entity_id
_entity_poly.type
_entity_poly.pdbx_seq_one_letter_code
_entity_poly.pdbx_strand_id
1 'polypeptide(L)'
;MPIIKSAKKRVKVARKATVRNAKTKKSVRGALKAFASAVSGKKAVSSSRSKAQSAIDKAVKKGVMSKKRAARKKSQLSKSAKASGAKVEKRSAPKKTQLKKASVKKAAPKKSTAKKPAAKKVSAKKK
;
A
#
# COMPACT_ATOMS: atom_id res chain seq x y z
N MET A 1 -1.21 35.59 -4.80
CA MET A 1 -0.60 35.09 -3.55
C MET A 1 -1.69 34.67 -2.58
N PRO A 2 -1.63 33.49 -1.91
CA PRO A 2 -2.64 33.12 -0.92
C PRO A 2 -2.55 34.01 0.32
N ILE A 3 -3.65 34.69 0.65
CA ILE A 3 -3.72 35.65 1.76
C ILE A 3 -4.08 34.92 3.06
N ILE A 4 -5.04 33.99 3.02
CA ILE A 4 -5.59 33.27 4.17
C ILE A 4 -4.59 32.25 4.73
N LYS A 5 -4.47 32.14 6.05
CA LYS A 5 -3.55 31.19 6.74
C LYS A 5 -3.74 29.73 6.28
N SER A 6 -4.98 29.28 6.09
CA SER A 6 -5.30 27.94 5.59
C SER A 6 -4.77 27.70 4.16
N ALA A 7 -4.91 28.69 3.28
CA ALA A 7 -4.39 28.63 1.91
C ALA A 7 -2.84 28.57 1.90
N LYS A 8 -2.18 29.38 2.73
CA LYS A 8 -0.71 29.32 2.91
C LYS A 8 -0.24 27.92 3.36
N LYS A 9 -0.96 27.29 4.31
CA LYS A 9 -0.67 25.92 4.75
C LYS A 9 -0.84 24.92 3.60
N ARG A 10 -1.93 25.01 2.83
CA ARG A 10 -2.18 24.11 1.69
C ARG A 10 -1.09 24.22 0.62
N VAL A 11 -0.62 25.43 0.29
CA VAL A 11 0.48 25.64 -0.66
C VAL A 11 1.77 24.96 -0.17
N LYS A 12 2.13 25.11 1.10
CA LYS A 12 3.31 24.43 1.67
C LYS A 12 3.19 22.92 1.58
N VAL A 13 2.02 22.35 1.91
CA VAL A 13 1.77 20.90 1.81
C VAL A 13 1.84 20.43 0.35
N ALA A 14 1.21 21.17 -0.59
CA ALA A 14 1.24 20.85 -2.00
C ALA A 14 2.67 20.84 -2.56
N ARG A 15 3.49 21.85 -2.25
CA ARG A 15 4.90 21.89 -2.66
C ARG A 15 5.69 20.69 -2.14
N LYS A 16 5.54 20.33 -0.86
CA LYS A 16 6.18 19.13 -0.28
C LYS A 16 5.71 17.84 -0.96
N ALA A 17 4.42 17.72 -1.26
CA ALA A 17 3.85 16.58 -1.97
C ALA A 17 4.40 16.48 -3.40
N THR A 18 4.48 17.59 -4.13
CA THR A 18 5.02 17.64 -5.51
C THR A 18 6.46 17.13 -5.55
N VAL A 19 7.34 17.62 -4.69
CA VAL A 19 8.74 17.19 -4.61
C VAL A 19 8.83 15.68 -4.30
N ARG A 20 8.07 15.20 -3.31
CA ARG A 20 8.03 13.77 -2.95
C ARG A 20 7.52 12.90 -4.09
N ASN A 21 6.47 13.35 -4.78
CA ASN A 21 5.89 12.62 -5.90
C ASN A 21 6.84 12.62 -7.12
N ALA A 22 7.50 13.74 -7.39
CA ALA A 22 8.52 13.83 -8.44
C ALA A 22 9.68 12.86 -8.18
N LYS A 23 10.20 12.79 -6.94
CA LYS A 23 11.24 11.83 -6.55
C LYS A 23 10.79 10.38 -6.78
N THR A 24 9.56 10.05 -6.40
CA THR A 24 9.01 8.69 -6.62
C THR A 24 8.85 8.38 -8.11
N LYS A 25 8.33 9.32 -8.91
CA LYS A 25 8.22 9.16 -10.38
C LYS A 25 9.60 8.99 -11.03
N LYS A 26 10.61 9.76 -10.60
CA LYS A 26 12.00 9.64 -11.08
C LYS A 26 12.57 8.25 -10.77
N SER A 27 12.36 7.73 -9.55
CA SER A 27 12.79 6.38 -9.17
C SER A 27 12.16 5.29 -10.05
N VAL A 28 10.85 5.37 -10.33
CA VAL A 28 10.18 4.41 -11.22
C VAL A 28 10.74 4.49 -12.64
N ARG A 29 10.91 5.70 -13.19
CA ARG A 29 11.48 5.88 -14.53
C ARG A 29 12.90 5.33 -14.61
N GLY A 30 13.75 5.59 -13.61
CA GLY A 30 15.12 5.07 -13.55
C GLY A 30 15.16 3.55 -13.51
N ALA A 31 14.32 2.93 -12.68
CA ALA A 31 14.22 1.47 -12.61
C ALA A 31 13.71 0.83 -13.90
N LEU A 32 12.77 1.46 -14.60
CA LEU A 32 12.29 0.99 -15.91
C LEU A 32 13.36 1.13 -16.98
N LYS A 33 14.11 2.24 -16.98
CA LYS A 33 15.23 2.45 -17.92
C LYS A 33 16.35 1.42 -17.69
N ALA A 34 16.73 1.19 -16.43
CA ALA A 34 17.72 0.17 -16.07
C ALA A 34 17.27 -1.24 -16.48
N PHE A 35 15.99 -1.56 -16.35
CA PHE A 35 15.45 -2.82 -16.85
C PHE A 35 15.53 -2.92 -18.38
N ALA A 36 15.17 -1.86 -19.11
CA ALA A 36 15.26 -1.85 -20.57
C ALA A 36 16.71 -2.07 -21.04
N SER A 37 17.67 -1.38 -20.41
CA SER A 37 19.10 -1.60 -20.70
C SER A 37 19.57 -3.04 -20.38
N ALA A 38 19.07 -3.62 -19.29
CA ALA A 38 19.37 -5.00 -18.92
C ALA A 38 18.79 -6.02 -19.92
N VAL A 39 17.60 -5.75 -20.46
CA VAL A 39 16.97 -6.57 -21.51
C VAL A 39 17.77 -6.51 -22.81
N SER A 40 18.18 -5.30 -23.24
CA SER A 40 19.00 -5.12 -24.45
C SER A 40 20.38 -5.79 -24.31
N GLY A 41 21.02 -5.64 -23.15
CA GLY A 41 22.31 -6.23 -22.86
C GLY A 41 22.26 -7.71 -22.43
N LYS A 42 21.07 -8.32 -22.32
CA LYS A 42 20.84 -9.70 -21.83
C LYS A 42 21.54 -10.01 -20.49
N LYS A 43 21.84 -8.96 -19.69
CA LYS A 43 22.55 -9.08 -18.40
C LYS A 43 21.64 -8.77 -17.24
N ALA A 44 21.64 -9.61 -16.20
CA ALA A 44 20.94 -9.37 -14.92
C ALA A 44 19.44 -8.97 -15.06
N VAL A 45 18.73 -9.53 -16.05
CA VAL A 45 17.34 -9.18 -16.36
C VAL A 45 16.39 -9.48 -15.18
N SER A 46 16.60 -10.61 -14.47
CA SER A 46 15.75 -10.99 -13.34
C SER A 46 15.87 -10.00 -12.17
N SER A 47 17.09 -9.61 -11.79
CA SER A 47 17.32 -8.65 -10.71
C SER A 47 16.82 -7.25 -11.07
N SER A 48 17.05 -6.79 -12.28
CA SER A 48 16.54 -5.51 -12.79
C SER A 48 15.01 -5.49 -12.84
N ARG A 49 14.38 -6.61 -13.22
CA ARG A 49 12.93 -6.79 -13.17
C ARG A 49 12.40 -6.68 -11.74
N SER A 50 13.01 -7.35 -10.76
CA SER A 50 12.62 -7.29 -9.36
C SER A 50 12.72 -5.87 -8.80
N LYS A 51 13.80 -5.14 -9.12
CA LYS A 51 13.98 -3.73 -8.76
C LYS A 51 12.88 -2.85 -9.38
N ALA A 52 12.56 -3.05 -10.67
CA ALA A 52 11.50 -2.31 -11.35
C ALA A 52 10.11 -2.60 -10.75
N GLN A 53 9.79 -3.85 -10.44
CA GLN A 53 8.54 -4.21 -9.77
C GLN A 53 8.43 -3.57 -8.38
N SER A 54 9.50 -3.63 -7.58
CA SER A 54 9.55 -3.00 -6.26
C SER A 54 9.35 -1.48 -6.34
N ALA A 55 9.95 -0.80 -7.32
CA ALA A 55 9.75 0.64 -7.52
C ALA A 55 8.30 0.97 -7.89
N ILE A 56 7.66 0.18 -8.76
CA ILE A 56 6.24 0.33 -9.11
C ILE A 56 5.36 0.12 -7.88
N ASP A 57 5.60 -0.91 -7.05
CA ASP A 57 4.82 -1.18 -5.86
C ASP A 57 4.93 -0.07 -4.82
N LYS A 58 6.15 0.46 -4.63
CA LYS A 58 6.37 1.63 -3.77
C LYS A 58 5.60 2.86 -4.28
N ALA A 59 5.52 3.06 -5.59
CA ALA A 59 4.76 4.17 -6.19
C ALA A 59 3.25 4.02 -6.00
N VAL A 60 2.72 2.79 -6.08
CA VAL A 60 1.31 2.49 -5.78
C VAL A 60 1.02 2.70 -4.30
N LYS A 61 1.87 2.19 -3.40
CA LYS A 61 1.72 2.39 -1.94
C LYS A 61 1.68 3.87 -1.55
N LYS A 62 2.47 4.70 -2.23
CA LYS A 62 2.50 6.15 -2.01
C LYS A 62 1.38 6.92 -2.74
N GLY A 63 0.46 6.26 -3.42
CA GLY A 63 -0.62 6.90 -4.16
C GLY A 63 -0.20 7.68 -5.42
N VAL A 64 1.07 7.56 -5.83
CA VAL A 64 1.61 8.27 -7.01
C VAL A 64 1.20 7.61 -8.32
N MET A 65 0.85 6.34 -8.28
CA MET A 65 0.43 5.53 -9.43
C MET A 65 -0.81 4.69 -9.08
N SER A 66 -1.80 4.66 -9.98
CA SER A 66 -2.99 3.83 -9.82
C SER A 66 -2.65 2.34 -9.96
N LYS A 67 -3.39 1.48 -9.25
CA LYS A 67 -3.23 0.01 -9.30
C LYS A 67 -3.35 -0.53 -10.74
N LYS A 68 -4.32 -0.03 -11.52
CA LYS A 68 -4.52 -0.43 -12.94
C LYS A 68 -3.28 -0.14 -13.80
N ARG A 69 -2.70 1.07 -13.65
CA ARG A 69 -1.48 1.46 -14.38
C ARG A 69 -0.28 0.62 -13.96
N ALA A 70 -0.12 0.33 -12.68
CA ALA A 70 0.93 -0.53 -12.15
C ALA A 70 0.84 -1.96 -12.69
N ALA A 71 -0.37 -2.54 -12.72
CA ALA A 71 -0.61 -3.87 -13.28
C ALA A 71 -0.20 -3.96 -14.76
N ARG A 72 -0.60 -2.96 -15.58
CA ARG A 72 -0.19 -2.88 -17.00
C ARG A 72 1.34 -2.82 -17.13
N LYS A 73 2.02 -2.00 -16.32
CA LYS A 73 3.50 -1.90 -16.34
C LYS A 73 4.17 -3.20 -15.93
N LYS A 74 3.69 -3.86 -14.88
CA LYS A 74 4.21 -5.18 -14.46
C LYS A 74 4.01 -6.25 -15.53
N SER A 75 2.87 -6.27 -16.22
CA SER A 75 2.63 -7.17 -17.33
C SER A 75 3.62 -6.92 -18.48
N GLN A 76 3.86 -5.65 -18.84
CA GLN A 76 4.87 -5.30 -19.85
C GLN A 76 6.28 -5.78 -19.47
N LEU A 77 6.70 -5.56 -18.21
CA LEU A 77 8.00 -6.07 -17.70
C LEU A 77 8.11 -7.60 -17.82
N SER A 78 7.02 -8.32 -17.52
CA SER A 78 7.00 -9.77 -17.61
C SER A 78 7.08 -10.25 -19.07
N LYS A 79 6.38 -9.59 -19.99
CA LYS A 79 6.43 -9.90 -21.43
C LYS A 79 7.83 -9.65 -21.99
N SER A 80 8.43 -8.49 -21.68
CA SER A 80 9.78 -8.14 -22.16
C SER A 80 10.85 -9.08 -21.58
N ALA A 81 10.74 -9.47 -20.31
CA ALA A 81 11.66 -10.44 -19.70
C ALA A 81 11.56 -11.83 -20.34
N LYS A 82 10.35 -12.26 -20.69
CA LYS A 82 10.15 -13.53 -21.42
C LYS A 82 10.74 -13.48 -22.82
N ALA A 83 10.53 -12.39 -23.54
CA ALA A 83 11.07 -12.20 -24.89
C ALA A 83 12.61 -12.19 -24.92
N SER A 84 13.28 -11.72 -23.86
CA SER A 84 14.74 -11.77 -23.74
C SER A 84 15.31 -13.13 -23.31
N GLY A 85 14.49 -14.16 -23.17
CA GLY A 85 14.89 -15.50 -22.75
C GLY A 85 15.25 -15.64 -21.27
N ALA A 86 15.04 -14.61 -20.47
CA ALA A 86 15.27 -14.67 -19.03
C ALA A 86 14.25 -15.61 -18.38
N LYS A 87 14.73 -16.68 -17.72
CA LYS A 87 13.90 -17.59 -16.94
C LYS A 87 13.16 -16.80 -15.88
N VAL A 88 11.86 -16.62 -16.10
CA VAL A 88 10.98 -15.96 -15.13
C VAL A 88 10.69 -16.97 -14.04
N GLU A 89 11.40 -16.86 -12.92
CA GLU A 89 11.02 -17.62 -11.74
C GLU A 89 9.56 -17.30 -11.40
N LYS A 90 8.69 -18.31 -11.53
CA LYS A 90 7.34 -18.24 -10.97
C LYS A 90 7.55 -18.10 -9.47
N ARG A 91 7.21 -16.95 -8.90
CA ARG A 91 7.03 -16.85 -7.45
C ARG A 91 6.12 -18.00 -7.05
N SER A 92 6.65 -18.96 -6.31
CA SER A 92 5.81 -19.93 -5.61
C SER A 92 4.76 -19.10 -4.85
N ALA A 93 3.49 -19.37 -5.11
CA ALA A 93 2.41 -18.75 -4.37
C ALA A 93 2.72 -18.93 -2.87
N PRO A 94 2.56 -17.91 -2.02
CA PRO A 94 2.75 -18.08 -0.60
C PRO A 94 1.87 -19.26 -0.19
N LYS A 95 2.49 -20.33 0.33
CA LYS A 95 1.77 -21.42 0.97
C LYS A 95 0.75 -20.77 1.88
N LYS A 96 -0.53 -20.89 1.56
CA LYS A 96 -1.60 -20.56 2.48
C LYS A 96 -1.30 -21.39 3.74
N THR A 97 -0.79 -20.73 4.76
CA THR A 97 -0.71 -21.31 6.09
C THR A 97 -2.16 -21.58 6.46
N GLN A 98 -2.55 -22.85 6.37
CA GLN A 98 -3.82 -23.30 6.92
C GLN A 98 -3.73 -23.01 8.42
N LEU A 99 -4.33 -21.91 8.84
CA LEU A 99 -4.66 -21.70 10.23
C LEU A 99 -5.52 -22.91 10.63
N LYS A 100 -4.90 -23.82 11.38
CA LYS A 100 -5.60 -24.89 12.09
C LYS A 100 -6.75 -24.23 12.85
N LYS A 101 -7.97 -24.50 12.39
CA LYS A 101 -9.20 -24.15 13.06
C LYS A 101 -9.16 -24.83 14.42
N ALA A 102 -8.69 -24.13 15.46
CA ALA A 102 -8.86 -24.58 16.83
C ALA A 102 -10.36 -24.57 17.09
N SER A 103 -10.89 -25.76 17.33
CA SER A 103 -12.27 -25.97 17.75
C SER A 103 -12.49 -25.27 19.08
N VAL A 104 -13.13 -24.11 19.05
CA VAL A 104 -13.63 -23.44 20.25
C VAL A 104 -14.81 -24.24 20.74
N LYS A 105 -14.60 -25.00 21.80
CA LYS A 105 -15.66 -25.63 22.62
C LYS A 105 -16.64 -24.53 23.04
N LYS A 106 -17.87 -24.73 22.63
CA LYS A 106 -19.04 -23.93 22.95
C LYS A 106 -19.27 -24.01 24.46
N ALA A 107 -18.88 -23.01 25.22
CA ALA A 107 -19.30 -22.84 26.60
C ALA A 107 -20.59 -22.00 26.61
N ALA A 108 -21.62 -22.57 27.22
CA ALA A 108 -22.96 -22.00 27.34
C ALA A 108 -22.95 -20.67 28.12
N PRO A 109 -23.85 -19.71 27.82
CA PRO A 109 -23.93 -18.49 28.56
C PRO A 109 -24.67 -18.70 29.89
N LYS A 110 -23.97 -18.49 31.00
CA LYS A 110 -24.62 -18.32 32.30
C LYS A 110 -25.34 -16.96 32.33
N LYS A 111 -26.65 -17.06 32.40
CA LYS A 111 -27.60 -16.00 32.74
C LYS A 111 -27.27 -15.49 34.15
N SER A 112 -26.91 -14.24 34.31
CA SER A 112 -26.97 -13.56 35.60
C SER A 112 -27.92 -12.37 35.48
N THR A 113 -28.98 -12.54 36.24
CA THR A 113 -30.10 -11.62 36.51
C THR A 113 -29.65 -10.39 37.30
N ALA A 114 -30.20 -9.26 36.90
CA ALA A 114 -30.67 -8.14 37.71
C ALA A 114 -29.75 -7.49 38.76
N LYS A 115 -29.52 -6.22 38.65
CA LYS A 115 -30.08 -5.24 39.60
C LYS A 115 -29.84 -3.81 39.10
N LYS A 116 -30.95 -3.16 38.87
CA LYS A 116 -31.09 -1.72 38.69
C LYS A 116 -31.11 -1.10 40.11
N PRO A 117 -30.41 -0.03 40.40
CA PRO A 117 -30.80 0.89 41.45
C PRO A 117 -31.28 2.21 40.86
N ALA A 118 -32.28 2.69 41.58
CA ALA A 118 -33.17 3.78 41.32
C ALA A 118 -32.52 5.17 41.33
N ALA A 119 -33.24 6.04 40.69
CA ALA A 119 -33.09 7.48 40.69
C ALA A 119 -32.98 8.09 42.11
N LYS A 120 -32.10 9.08 42.26
CA LYS A 120 -32.23 10.07 43.30
C LYS A 120 -32.24 11.47 42.69
N LYS A 121 -33.45 12.01 42.57
CA LYS A 121 -33.73 13.44 42.49
C LYS A 121 -33.15 14.12 43.72
N VAL A 122 -32.45 15.19 43.55
CA VAL A 122 -32.34 16.23 44.56
C VAL A 122 -32.56 17.56 43.87
N SER A 123 -33.62 18.16 44.33
CA SER A 123 -34.15 19.45 43.97
C SER A 123 -33.40 20.61 44.65
N ALA A 124 -33.30 21.70 43.93
CA ALA A 124 -33.50 23.09 44.36
C ALA A 124 -32.80 23.66 45.61
N LYS A 125 -32.15 24.82 45.43
CA LYS A 125 -32.54 26.13 46.04
C LYS A 125 -31.41 27.13 45.78
N LYS A 126 -31.70 28.17 45.01
CA LYS A 126 -31.98 29.57 45.37
C LYS A 126 -30.99 30.20 46.39
N LYS A 127 -30.07 31.04 45.92
CA LYS A 127 -30.07 32.47 46.27
C LYS A 127 -29.19 33.22 45.28
#